data_ddcb924bbe26eaab5d1629ebfda377a6
#
_entry.id   ddcb924bbe26eaab5d1629ebfda377a6
#
_cell.length_a   1.000
_cell.length_b   1.000
_cell.length_c   1.000
_cell.angle_alpha   90.00
_cell.angle_beta   90.00
_cell.angle_gamma   90.00
#
_symmetry.space_group_name_H-M   'P 1'
#
loop_
_entity.id
_entity.type
_entity.pdbx_description
1 polymer ?
#
loop_
_entity_poly.entity_id
_entity_poly.type
_entity_poly.pdbx_seq_one_letter_code
_entity_poly.pdbx_strand_id
1 'polypeptide(L)'
;MSGRVGDLSPKQSEALQQLRERIQDILPQLPHVEFRKRMKVDTITTAWQPPEVIEQYLAGGMCGYDREGSPIWYDVIGPLDPKGLLLSASKQDFLRYKIRNTEMLRMECEKQSKLGKNVESITLIYDCEGLGLKHLWKPAIEAYGEVLTMFEENYPEGLKRLFLIKAPKLFPVAYNLVKHLLCEDTRQKVNILGDEWPEVLREHIDPDQLPVAYGGNLTDPDGDPRCRTKIKYGGVVPKSYYKQDCVKVQYDQSITISRGSSHQLEYEILFPGSVLRWQFMSEGADVGFGVFMKTKVGERQRASEMTEVLPSQRYNAHLVPEDGSLTCAGAGVYVLRFDNTYSVILSKKVSFSVEVLLPDSQSQSSKSKNGADQNTELGTNGK
;
A
#
# COMPACT_ATOMS: atom_id res chain seq x y z
N MET A 1 17.28 11.41 -36.31
CA MET A 1 15.83 11.07 -36.28
C MET A 1 15.60 10.07 -35.18
N SER A 2 14.87 10.46 -34.14
CA SER A 2 14.70 9.69 -32.90
C SER A 2 13.65 8.58 -33.00
N GLY A 3 12.89 8.52 -34.08
CA GLY A 3 11.75 7.64 -34.21
C GLY A 3 10.47 8.12 -33.50
N ARG A 4 10.49 9.33 -32.92
CA ARG A 4 9.36 9.91 -32.19
C ARG A 4 8.41 10.67 -33.11
N VAL A 5 7.15 10.74 -32.70
CA VAL A 5 6.16 11.60 -33.37
C VAL A 5 6.67 13.04 -33.35
N GLY A 6 6.83 13.64 -34.52
CA GLY A 6 7.45 14.96 -34.72
C GLY A 6 8.92 14.96 -35.19
N ASP A 7 9.60 13.79 -35.11
CA ASP A 7 10.97 13.58 -35.62
C ASP A 7 11.07 12.23 -36.35
N LEU A 8 10.11 11.98 -37.20
CA LEU A 8 10.02 10.77 -38.02
C LEU A 8 10.60 11.02 -39.41
N SER A 9 11.30 10.01 -39.97
CA SER A 9 11.63 10.01 -41.40
C SER A 9 10.36 9.87 -42.22
N PRO A 10 10.37 10.25 -43.53
CA PRO A 10 9.23 10.07 -44.42
C PRO A 10 8.69 8.64 -44.42
N LYS A 11 9.58 7.62 -44.44
CA LYS A 11 9.20 6.20 -44.36
C LYS A 11 8.54 5.83 -43.05
N GLN A 12 9.04 6.38 -41.92
CA GLN A 12 8.44 6.15 -40.58
C GLN A 12 7.06 6.81 -40.49
N SER A 13 6.91 8.03 -41.00
CA SER A 13 5.63 8.73 -41.05
C SER A 13 4.59 7.98 -41.89
N GLU A 14 4.99 7.49 -43.05
CA GLU A 14 4.11 6.68 -43.92
C GLU A 14 3.72 5.36 -43.24
N ALA A 15 4.67 4.63 -42.66
CA ALA A 15 4.43 3.39 -41.93
C ALA A 15 3.49 3.60 -40.72
N LEU A 16 3.66 4.69 -40.01
CA LEU A 16 2.79 5.06 -38.89
C LEU A 16 1.37 5.38 -39.37
N GLN A 17 1.24 6.08 -40.47
CA GLN A 17 -0.08 6.37 -41.08
C GLN A 17 -0.78 5.08 -41.49
N GLN A 18 -0.10 4.20 -42.22
CA GLN A 18 -0.63 2.90 -42.65
C GLN A 18 -1.04 2.04 -41.45
N LEU A 19 -0.23 2.04 -40.35
CA LEU A 19 -0.58 1.33 -39.14
C LEU A 19 -1.88 1.90 -38.53
N ARG A 20 -1.98 3.23 -38.41
CA ARG A 20 -3.19 3.90 -37.87
C ARG A 20 -4.44 3.55 -38.65
N GLU A 21 -4.36 3.56 -39.97
CA GLU A 21 -5.47 3.18 -40.87
C GLU A 21 -5.90 1.72 -40.64
N ARG A 22 -4.92 0.80 -40.53
CA ARG A 22 -5.20 -0.65 -40.36
C ARG A 22 -5.77 -1.01 -38.99
N ILE A 23 -5.46 -0.25 -37.93
CA ILE A 23 -5.94 -0.54 -36.59
C ILE A 23 -7.15 0.30 -36.19
N GLN A 24 -7.64 1.18 -37.06
CA GLN A 24 -8.72 2.12 -36.76
C GLN A 24 -10.00 1.43 -36.29
N ASP A 25 -10.35 0.29 -36.87
CA ASP A 25 -11.54 -0.49 -36.50
C ASP A 25 -11.35 -1.29 -35.18
N ILE A 26 -10.10 -1.56 -34.80
CA ILE A 26 -9.75 -2.36 -33.62
C ILE A 26 -9.56 -1.46 -32.40
N LEU A 27 -9.02 -0.25 -32.60
CA LEU A 27 -8.71 0.68 -31.51
C LEU A 27 -9.86 0.90 -30.52
N PRO A 28 -11.11 1.15 -30.95
CA PRO A 28 -12.24 1.37 -30.05
C PRO A 28 -12.59 0.16 -29.18
N GLN A 29 -12.16 -1.05 -29.56
CA GLN A 29 -12.44 -2.32 -28.90
C GLN A 29 -11.33 -2.73 -27.93
N LEU A 30 -10.21 -2.01 -27.90
CA LEU A 30 -9.12 -2.31 -26.98
C LEU A 30 -9.53 -2.00 -25.53
N PRO A 31 -9.25 -2.90 -24.57
CA PRO A 31 -9.62 -2.72 -23.17
C PRO A 31 -9.15 -1.37 -22.58
N HIS A 32 -7.95 -0.93 -22.94
CA HIS A 32 -7.41 0.36 -22.54
C HIS A 32 -8.25 1.55 -23.04
N VAL A 33 -8.73 1.52 -24.28
CA VAL A 33 -9.58 2.59 -24.84
C VAL A 33 -10.95 2.60 -24.16
N GLU A 34 -11.50 1.43 -23.88
CA GLU A 34 -12.73 1.28 -23.11
C GLU A 34 -12.58 1.80 -21.68
N PHE A 35 -11.49 1.46 -21.01
CA PHE A 35 -11.13 2.01 -19.70
C PHE A 35 -11.09 3.54 -19.71
N ARG A 36 -10.37 4.16 -20.68
CA ARG A 36 -10.28 5.61 -20.81
C ARG A 36 -11.64 6.27 -20.96
N LYS A 37 -12.52 5.70 -21.79
CA LYS A 37 -13.91 6.18 -21.98
C LYS A 37 -14.72 6.03 -20.68
N ARG A 38 -14.72 4.85 -20.05
CA ARG A 38 -15.47 4.56 -18.83
C ARG A 38 -15.08 5.48 -17.68
N MET A 39 -13.78 5.68 -17.49
CA MET A 39 -13.23 6.52 -16.41
C MET A 39 -13.19 8.02 -16.77
N LYS A 40 -13.51 8.38 -18.02
CA LYS A 40 -13.40 9.74 -18.57
C LYS A 40 -12.00 10.32 -18.41
N VAL A 41 -10.98 9.49 -18.69
CA VAL A 41 -9.58 9.81 -18.43
C VAL A 41 -9.12 11.07 -19.16
N ASP A 42 -9.53 11.26 -20.41
CA ASP A 42 -9.07 12.37 -21.26
C ASP A 42 -9.51 13.76 -20.75
N THR A 43 -10.54 13.80 -19.92
CA THR A 43 -11.05 15.03 -19.30
C THR A 43 -10.89 15.08 -17.78
N ILE A 44 -10.28 14.06 -17.18
CA ILE A 44 -10.26 13.90 -15.72
C ILE A 44 -9.51 15.02 -15.01
N THR A 45 -8.49 15.58 -15.63
CA THR A 45 -7.68 16.66 -15.06
C THR A 45 -8.40 18.01 -15.03
N THR A 46 -9.40 18.21 -15.91
CA THR A 46 -10.11 19.48 -16.06
C THR A 46 -11.57 19.42 -15.59
N ALA A 47 -12.24 18.29 -15.79
CA ALA A 47 -13.67 18.14 -15.56
C ALA A 47 -14.04 17.46 -14.24
N TRP A 48 -13.09 16.83 -13.55
CA TRP A 48 -13.36 16.15 -12.28
C TRP A 48 -12.56 16.77 -11.13
N GLN A 49 -13.26 17.02 -10.03
CA GLN A 49 -12.64 17.48 -8.78
C GLN A 49 -12.73 16.35 -7.75
N PRO A 50 -11.64 16.04 -7.04
CA PRO A 50 -11.67 15.06 -5.98
C PRO A 50 -12.51 15.54 -4.81
N PRO A 51 -13.14 14.62 -4.05
CA PRO A 51 -13.73 14.97 -2.75
C PRO A 51 -12.71 15.67 -1.85
N GLU A 52 -13.16 16.65 -1.07
CA GLU A 52 -12.31 17.45 -0.18
C GLU A 52 -11.44 16.58 0.74
N VAL A 53 -12.03 15.51 1.31
CA VAL A 53 -11.30 14.59 2.19
C VAL A 53 -10.12 13.89 1.49
N ILE A 54 -10.25 13.56 0.22
CA ILE A 54 -9.16 12.99 -0.57
C ILE A 54 -8.10 14.06 -0.83
N GLU A 55 -8.53 15.27 -1.22
CA GLU A 55 -7.61 16.36 -1.51
C GLU A 55 -6.78 16.78 -0.28
N GLN A 56 -7.37 16.72 0.92
CA GLN A 56 -6.71 17.15 2.15
C GLN A 56 -5.91 16.03 2.84
N TYR A 57 -6.42 14.80 2.87
CA TYR A 57 -5.89 13.73 3.73
C TYR A 57 -5.20 12.59 2.98
N LEU A 58 -5.33 12.49 1.65
CA LEU A 58 -4.55 11.51 0.90
C LEU A 58 -3.14 12.05 0.67
N ALA A 59 -2.16 11.33 1.22
CA ALA A 59 -0.77 11.71 1.15
C ALA A 59 -0.18 11.53 -0.25
N GLY A 60 0.82 12.32 -0.57
CA GLY A 60 1.60 12.26 -1.81
C GLY A 60 1.62 13.58 -2.58
N GLY A 61 2.50 13.65 -3.56
CA GLY A 61 2.64 14.81 -4.42
C GLY A 61 3.86 14.77 -5.32
N MET A 62 3.83 15.56 -6.38
CA MET A 62 4.97 15.73 -7.27
C MET A 62 5.91 16.80 -6.74
N CYS A 63 7.22 16.46 -6.62
CA CYS A 63 8.24 17.42 -6.24
C CYS A 63 9.58 17.07 -6.89
N GLY A 64 10.10 17.98 -7.72
CA GLY A 64 11.39 17.84 -8.40
C GLY A 64 11.41 16.84 -9.56
N TYR A 65 12.60 16.69 -10.13
CA TYR A 65 12.90 15.84 -11.27
C TYR A 65 14.17 15.04 -11.01
N ASP A 66 14.24 13.82 -11.55
CA ASP A 66 15.48 13.06 -11.52
C ASP A 66 16.50 13.65 -12.53
N ARG A 67 17.75 13.16 -12.48
CA ARG A 67 18.84 13.68 -13.33
C ARG A 67 18.57 13.55 -14.83
N GLU A 68 17.69 12.65 -15.23
CA GLU A 68 17.27 12.46 -16.62
C GLU A 68 16.04 13.30 -16.97
N GLY A 69 15.45 14.00 -16.00
CA GLY A 69 14.31 14.90 -16.16
C GLY A 69 12.94 14.26 -15.94
N SER A 70 12.87 13.01 -15.48
CA SER A 70 11.62 12.38 -15.12
C SER A 70 11.02 13.02 -13.84
N PRO A 71 9.72 13.34 -13.81
CA PRO A 71 9.11 13.89 -12.63
C PRO A 71 9.12 12.87 -11.48
N ILE A 72 9.28 13.38 -10.25
CA ILE A 72 9.32 12.54 -9.05
C ILE A 72 7.99 12.71 -8.30
N TRP A 73 7.34 11.58 -8.03
CA TRP A 73 6.18 11.50 -7.15
C TRP A 73 6.56 10.88 -5.82
N TYR A 74 6.08 11.48 -4.73
CA TYR A 74 6.25 10.98 -3.37
C TYR A 74 4.92 10.41 -2.86
N ASP A 75 4.94 9.20 -2.31
CA ASP A 75 3.86 8.65 -1.48
C ASP A 75 4.39 8.51 -0.04
N VAL A 76 3.71 9.17 0.92
CA VAL A 76 4.09 9.16 2.34
C VAL A 76 3.12 8.28 3.09
N ILE A 77 3.57 7.09 3.50
CA ILE A 77 2.69 6.02 3.98
C ILE A 77 2.29 6.18 5.45
N GLY A 78 3.25 6.50 6.31
CA GLY A 78 3.01 6.46 7.77
C GLY A 78 1.87 7.32 8.30
N PRO A 79 1.74 8.59 7.89
CA PRO A 79 0.67 9.46 8.34
C PRO A 79 -0.71 9.13 7.74
N LEU A 80 -0.76 8.31 6.67
CA LEU A 80 -2.00 7.94 6.02
C LEU A 80 -2.97 7.28 7.00
N ASP A 81 -4.25 7.65 6.92
CA ASP A 81 -5.37 7.02 7.62
C ASP A 81 -6.27 6.26 6.63
N PRO A 82 -5.91 5.02 6.28
CA PRO A 82 -6.64 4.28 5.25
C PRO A 82 -8.10 4.03 5.62
N LYS A 83 -8.38 3.76 6.91
CA LYS A 83 -9.74 3.52 7.42
C LYS A 83 -10.58 4.79 7.34
N GLY A 84 -10.07 5.89 7.86
CA GLY A 84 -10.76 7.19 7.81
C GLY A 84 -11.06 7.61 6.38
N LEU A 85 -10.11 7.46 5.46
CA LEU A 85 -10.28 7.76 4.06
C LEU A 85 -11.39 6.91 3.41
N LEU A 86 -11.34 5.58 3.56
CA LEU A 86 -12.34 4.68 2.95
C LEU A 86 -13.73 4.80 3.58
N LEU A 87 -13.85 5.24 4.83
CA LEU A 87 -15.12 5.58 5.45
C LEU A 87 -15.68 6.93 4.99
N SER A 88 -14.88 7.76 4.31
CA SER A 88 -15.24 9.13 3.91
C SER A 88 -15.46 9.31 2.43
N ALA A 89 -14.86 8.47 1.59
CA ALA A 89 -14.95 8.52 0.14
C ALA A 89 -15.05 7.13 -0.48
N SER A 90 -15.61 7.03 -1.68
CA SER A 90 -15.74 5.76 -2.38
C SER A 90 -14.41 5.25 -2.93
N LYS A 91 -14.25 3.94 -3.07
CA LYS A 91 -13.09 3.33 -3.76
C LYS A 91 -12.90 3.91 -5.16
N GLN A 92 -13.99 4.23 -5.86
CA GLN A 92 -13.96 4.83 -7.18
C GLN A 92 -13.35 6.24 -7.17
N ASP A 93 -13.58 7.03 -6.12
CA ASP A 93 -12.99 8.37 -5.99
C ASP A 93 -11.46 8.26 -5.80
N PHE A 94 -10.98 7.27 -5.01
CA PHE A 94 -9.55 7.00 -4.88
C PHE A 94 -8.93 6.59 -6.20
N LEU A 95 -9.58 5.71 -6.94
CA LEU A 95 -9.10 5.26 -8.25
C LEU A 95 -9.01 6.43 -9.22
N ARG A 96 -10.06 7.27 -9.28
CA ARG A 96 -10.06 8.49 -10.12
C ARG A 96 -8.98 9.48 -9.72
N TYR A 97 -8.74 9.64 -8.42
CA TYR A 97 -7.67 10.53 -7.94
C TYR A 97 -6.29 10.04 -8.38
N LYS A 98 -6.01 8.75 -8.26
CA LYS A 98 -4.74 8.16 -8.75
C LYS A 98 -4.61 8.28 -10.27
N ILE A 99 -5.67 8.04 -11.04
CA ILE A 99 -5.69 8.26 -12.50
C ILE A 99 -5.41 9.73 -12.83
N ARG A 100 -6.08 10.67 -12.18
CA ARG A 100 -5.89 12.12 -12.40
C ARG A 100 -4.43 12.52 -12.17
N ASN A 101 -3.83 12.08 -11.08
CA ASN A 101 -2.43 12.40 -10.77
C ASN A 101 -1.48 11.76 -11.80
N THR A 102 -1.75 10.56 -12.25
CA THR A 102 -0.95 9.89 -13.30
C THR A 102 -1.04 10.62 -14.62
N GLU A 103 -2.21 11.08 -15.03
CA GLU A 103 -2.36 11.88 -16.26
C GLU A 103 -1.64 13.25 -16.12
N MET A 104 -1.67 13.88 -14.94
CA MET A 104 -0.88 15.10 -14.69
C MET A 104 0.63 14.85 -14.81
N LEU A 105 1.12 13.74 -14.27
CA LEU A 105 2.53 13.35 -14.39
C LEU A 105 2.91 13.03 -15.83
N ARG A 106 2.04 12.40 -16.61
CA ARG A 106 2.25 12.17 -18.06
C ARG A 106 2.33 13.48 -18.84
N MET A 107 1.44 14.42 -18.54
CA MET A 107 1.51 15.77 -19.14
C MET A 107 2.84 16.46 -18.81
N GLU A 108 3.34 16.27 -17.58
CA GLU A 108 4.65 16.81 -17.20
C GLU A 108 5.80 16.12 -17.94
N CYS A 109 5.76 14.79 -18.14
CA CYS A 109 6.72 14.07 -18.99
C CYS A 109 6.72 14.61 -20.41
N GLU A 110 5.56 14.86 -21.01
CA GLU A 110 5.44 15.45 -22.35
C GLU A 110 6.05 16.86 -22.41
N LYS A 111 5.83 17.66 -21.37
CA LYS A 111 6.43 19.01 -21.27
C LYS A 111 7.95 18.92 -21.20
N GLN A 112 8.52 18.03 -20.39
CA GLN A 112 9.98 17.82 -20.31
C GLN A 112 10.54 17.30 -21.65
N SER A 113 9.82 16.45 -22.35
CA SER A 113 10.19 15.96 -23.67
C SER A 113 10.24 17.08 -24.72
N LYS A 114 9.30 18.04 -24.65
CA LYS A 114 9.31 19.25 -25.52
C LYS A 114 10.50 20.17 -25.25
N LEU A 115 11.08 20.10 -24.03
CA LEU A 115 12.32 20.81 -23.67
C LEU A 115 13.59 20.07 -24.12
N GLY A 116 13.46 19.03 -24.92
CA GLY A 116 14.60 18.27 -25.48
C GLY A 116 15.09 17.10 -24.61
N LYS A 117 14.41 16.80 -23.50
CA LYS A 117 14.71 15.64 -22.68
C LYS A 117 13.92 14.42 -23.15
N ASN A 118 14.49 13.21 -23.01
CA ASN A 118 13.80 11.98 -23.37
C ASN A 118 13.07 11.42 -22.15
N VAL A 119 11.88 11.95 -21.83
CA VAL A 119 11.12 11.61 -20.62
C VAL A 119 9.79 10.96 -20.99
N GLU A 120 9.62 9.68 -20.64
CA GLU A 120 8.40 8.89 -20.94
C GLU A 120 7.80 8.23 -19.68
N SER A 121 8.55 8.22 -18.58
CA SER A 121 8.20 7.53 -17.35
C SER A 121 8.56 8.35 -16.12
N ILE A 122 8.01 7.96 -14.96
CA ILE A 122 8.12 8.66 -13.70
C ILE A 122 9.00 7.91 -12.70
N THR A 123 9.62 8.63 -11.77
CA THR A 123 10.29 8.08 -10.60
C THR A 123 9.38 8.21 -9.38
N LEU A 124 9.20 7.12 -8.63
CA LEU A 124 8.42 7.10 -7.39
C LEU A 124 9.34 6.97 -6.18
N ILE A 125 9.02 7.70 -5.11
CA ILE A 125 9.61 7.53 -3.78
C ILE A 125 8.49 7.22 -2.80
N TYR A 126 8.54 6.03 -2.18
CA TYR A 126 7.63 5.63 -1.11
C TYR A 126 8.35 5.76 0.22
N ASP A 127 7.96 6.74 1.00
CA ASP A 127 8.41 6.90 2.39
C ASP A 127 7.56 6.00 3.29
N CYS A 128 8.15 4.87 3.70
CA CYS A 128 7.50 3.87 4.54
C CYS A 128 7.68 4.12 6.05
N GLU A 129 8.26 5.28 6.44
CA GLU A 129 8.39 5.65 7.86
C GLU A 129 7.01 5.69 8.53
N GLY A 130 6.83 4.90 9.60
CA GLY A 130 5.56 4.83 10.31
C GLY A 130 4.51 3.90 9.68
N LEU A 131 4.87 3.12 8.63
CA LEU A 131 4.02 2.02 8.18
C LEU A 131 3.76 1.07 9.37
N GLY A 132 2.50 0.88 9.73
CA GLY A 132 2.07 0.11 10.89
C GLY A 132 0.82 -0.72 10.60
N LEU A 133 0.33 -1.43 11.63
CA LEU A 133 -0.80 -2.37 11.51
C LEU A 133 -2.08 -1.73 10.95
N LYS A 134 -2.32 -0.44 11.20
CA LYS A 134 -3.47 0.29 10.63
C LYS A 134 -3.53 0.26 9.10
N HIS A 135 -2.37 0.14 8.43
CA HIS A 135 -2.28 0.08 6.98
C HIS A 135 -2.59 -1.32 6.41
N LEU A 136 -2.58 -2.35 7.27
CA LEU A 136 -2.91 -3.72 6.91
C LEU A 136 -4.41 -4.04 7.05
N TRP A 137 -5.26 -3.05 7.30
CA TRP A 137 -6.71 -3.24 7.34
C TRP A 137 -7.20 -3.80 5.99
N LYS A 138 -7.96 -4.91 6.02
CA LYS A 138 -8.32 -5.69 4.82
C LYS A 138 -8.93 -4.83 3.70
N PRO A 139 -9.95 -3.98 3.95
CA PRO A 139 -10.52 -3.15 2.91
C PRO A 139 -9.54 -2.14 2.29
N ALA A 140 -8.54 -1.69 3.06
CA ALA A 140 -7.51 -0.77 2.55
C ALA A 140 -6.54 -1.49 1.60
N ILE A 141 -6.12 -2.71 1.95
CA ILE A 141 -5.28 -3.55 1.09
C ILE A 141 -6.01 -3.90 -0.21
N GLU A 142 -7.30 -4.26 -0.13
CA GLU A 142 -8.12 -4.52 -1.31
C GLU A 142 -8.23 -3.30 -2.22
N ALA A 143 -8.53 -2.11 -1.65
CA ALA A 143 -8.61 -0.88 -2.42
C ALA A 143 -7.26 -0.49 -3.07
N TYR A 144 -6.15 -0.70 -2.36
CA TYR A 144 -4.82 -0.48 -2.91
C TYR A 144 -4.49 -1.49 -4.02
N GLY A 145 -4.89 -2.76 -3.85
CA GLY A 145 -4.77 -3.79 -4.88
C GLY A 145 -5.50 -3.41 -6.18
N GLU A 146 -6.72 -2.87 -6.09
CA GLU A 146 -7.47 -2.35 -7.24
C GLU A 146 -6.70 -1.22 -7.97
N VAL A 147 -6.00 -0.35 -7.22
CA VAL A 147 -5.14 0.71 -7.80
C VAL A 147 -3.94 0.11 -8.53
N LEU A 148 -3.25 -0.87 -7.94
CA LEU A 148 -2.11 -1.52 -8.58
C LEU A 148 -2.53 -2.25 -9.86
N THR A 149 -3.60 -3.02 -9.83
CA THR A 149 -4.16 -3.71 -11.00
C THR A 149 -4.51 -2.70 -12.10
N MET A 150 -5.13 -1.59 -11.75
CA MET A 150 -5.45 -0.54 -12.71
C MET A 150 -4.19 0.02 -13.39
N PHE A 151 -3.09 0.20 -12.64
CA PHE A 151 -1.84 0.68 -13.21
C PHE A 151 -1.21 -0.36 -14.15
N GLU A 152 -1.11 -1.61 -13.72
CA GLU A 152 -0.55 -2.70 -14.54
C GLU A 152 -1.32 -2.89 -15.87
N GLU A 153 -2.64 -2.81 -15.83
CA GLU A 153 -3.47 -3.02 -17.00
C GLU A 153 -3.51 -1.82 -17.97
N ASN A 154 -3.40 -0.59 -17.44
CA ASN A 154 -3.73 0.60 -18.24
C ASN A 154 -2.60 1.61 -18.40
N TYR A 155 -1.50 1.48 -17.66
CA TYR A 155 -0.36 2.39 -17.70
C TYR A 155 0.98 1.66 -17.87
N PRO A 156 1.13 0.85 -18.94
CA PRO A 156 2.37 0.10 -19.19
C PRO A 156 3.53 1.07 -19.35
N GLU A 157 4.72 0.67 -18.89
CA GLU A 157 5.99 1.43 -18.97
C GLU A 157 5.96 2.84 -18.34
N GLY A 158 4.91 3.16 -17.59
CA GLY A 158 4.81 4.45 -16.90
C GLY A 158 5.76 4.63 -15.73
N LEU A 159 6.23 3.52 -15.13
CA LEU A 159 7.16 3.52 -14.02
C LEU A 159 8.61 3.33 -14.52
N LYS A 160 9.50 4.26 -14.15
CA LYS A 160 10.94 4.18 -14.39
C LYS A 160 11.65 3.48 -13.24
N ARG A 161 11.44 3.95 -12.02
CA ARG A 161 12.02 3.42 -10.78
C ARG A 161 11.05 3.67 -9.62
N LEU A 162 11.04 2.76 -8.67
CA LEU A 162 10.41 2.93 -7.38
C LEU A 162 11.46 2.76 -6.28
N PHE A 163 11.69 3.78 -5.48
CA PHE A 163 12.50 3.72 -4.28
C PHE A 163 11.61 3.59 -3.05
N LEU A 164 11.78 2.50 -2.31
CA LEU A 164 11.14 2.27 -1.01
C LEU A 164 12.17 2.60 0.06
N ILE A 165 11.91 3.64 0.84
CA ILE A 165 12.82 4.13 1.87
C ILE A 165 12.21 3.99 3.26
N LYS A 166 13.07 3.92 4.29
CA LYS A 166 12.69 3.85 5.71
C LYS A 166 11.71 2.71 6.01
N ALA A 167 11.88 1.56 5.36
CA ALA A 167 11.01 0.39 5.52
C ALA A 167 11.11 -0.20 6.94
N PRO A 168 10.02 -0.23 7.74
CA PRO A 168 10.04 -0.82 9.07
C PRO A 168 9.99 -2.36 9.02
N LYS A 169 10.13 -3.01 10.16
CA LYS A 169 10.07 -4.49 10.29
C LYS A 169 8.77 -5.10 9.77
N LEU A 170 7.68 -4.33 9.73
CA LEU A 170 6.38 -4.77 9.19
C LEU A 170 6.32 -4.77 7.66
N PHE A 171 7.23 -4.06 6.99
CA PHE A 171 7.23 -3.89 5.53
C PHE A 171 7.19 -5.23 4.76
N PRO A 172 7.95 -6.28 5.12
CA PRO A 172 7.86 -7.58 4.43
C PRO A 172 6.46 -8.19 4.39
N VAL A 173 5.67 -8.01 5.45
CA VAL A 173 4.27 -8.46 5.48
C VAL A 173 3.41 -7.65 4.52
N ALA A 174 3.53 -6.32 4.57
CA ALA A 174 2.77 -5.43 3.70
C ALA A 174 3.10 -5.67 2.21
N TYR A 175 4.37 -5.82 1.88
CA TYR A 175 4.83 -6.08 0.51
C TYR A 175 4.36 -7.45 0.00
N ASN A 176 4.39 -8.49 0.84
CA ASN A 176 3.91 -9.82 0.48
C ASN A 176 2.43 -9.84 0.06
N LEU A 177 1.61 -8.96 0.63
CA LEU A 177 0.18 -8.85 0.29
C LEU A 177 -0.07 -8.30 -1.11
N VAL A 178 0.86 -7.52 -1.67
CA VAL A 178 0.62 -6.78 -2.92
C VAL A 178 1.57 -7.15 -4.06
N LYS A 179 2.74 -7.74 -3.77
CA LYS A 179 3.77 -8.03 -4.79
C LYS A 179 3.29 -8.93 -5.94
N HIS A 180 2.32 -9.81 -5.68
CA HIS A 180 1.77 -10.72 -6.69
C HIS A 180 0.89 -10.00 -7.72
N LEU A 181 0.46 -8.77 -7.42
CA LEU A 181 -0.29 -7.90 -8.34
C LEU A 181 0.62 -7.14 -9.32
N LEU A 182 1.93 -7.14 -9.07
CA LEU A 182 2.91 -6.49 -9.91
C LEU A 182 3.49 -7.49 -10.91
N CYS A 183 3.60 -7.11 -12.18
CA CYS A 183 4.29 -7.90 -13.18
C CYS A 183 5.80 -7.94 -12.90
N GLU A 184 6.51 -8.85 -13.56
CA GLU A 184 7.95 -9.05 -13.33
C GLU A 184 8.75 -7.77 -13.63
N ASP A 185 8.43 -7.09 -14.74
CA ASP A 185 9.12 -5.85 -15.14
C ASP A 185 8.92 -4.74 -14.11
N THR A 186 7.72 -4.60 -13.56
CA THR A 186 7.45 -3.64 -12.47
C THR A 186 8.22 -4.02 -11.20
N ARG A 187 8.27 -5.31 -10.83
CA ARG A 187 9.02 -5.78 -9.65
C ARG A 187 10.52 -5.48 -9.76
N GLN A 188 11.11 -5.60 -10.95
CA GLN A 188 12.52 -5.28 -11.19
C GLN A 188 12.84 -3.79 -11.03
N LYS A 189 11.84 -2.91 -11.18
CA LYS A 189 11.97 -1.46 -10.97
C LYS A 189 11.86 -1.06 -9.50
N VAL A 190 11.50 -1.99 -8.59
CA VAL A 190 11.36 -1.74 -7.16
C VAL A 190 12.70 -1.88 -6.44
N ASN A 191 13.17 -0.81 -5.83
CA ASN A 191 14.42 -0.74 -5.07
C ASN A 191 14.08 -0.51 -3.58
N ILE A 192 14.28 -1.54 -2.75
CA ILE A 192 14.11 -1.43 -1.30
C ILE A 192 15.45 -1.02 -0.72
N LEU A 193 15.54 0.23 -0.21
CA LEU A 193 16.78 0.81 0.27
C LEU A 193 16.95 0.64 1.78
N GLY A 194 18.17 0.39 2.21
CA GLY A 194 18.60 0.37 3.60
C GLY A 194 18.86 1.78 4.16
N ASP A 195 19.72 1.86 5.18
CA ASP A 195 20.02 3.13 5.85
C ASP A 195 20.79 4.12 4.94
N GLU A 196 21.41 3.63 3.86
CA GLU A 196 22.09 4.41 2.81
C GLU A 196 21.13 5.05 1.78
N TRP A 197 19.83 5.01 2.01
CA TRP A 197 18.85 5.55 1.06
C TRP A 197 19.09 7.01 0.64
N PRO A 198 19.63 7.94 1.49
CA PRO A 198 19.87 9.32 1.07
C PRO A 198 20.98 9.42 0.01
N GLU A 199 22.02 8.60 0.14
CA GLU A 199 23.13 8.52 -0.81
C GLU A 199 22.64 8.00 -2.15
N VAL A 200 21.89 6.92 -2.16
CA VAL A 200 21.31 6.31 -3.36
C VAL A 200 20.35 7.28 -4.06
N LEU A 201 19.51 8.01 -3.32
CA LEU A 201 18.64 9.01 -3.94
C LEU A 201 19.47 10.12 -4.62
N ARG A 202 20.57 10.59 -4.03
CA ARG A 202 21.45 11.62 -4.60
C ARG A 202 22.20 11.14 -5.85
N GLU A 203 22.43 9.85 -6.03
CA GLU A 203 22.96 9.30 -7.29
C GLU A 203 22.00 9.54 -8.46
N HIS A 204 20.70 9.45 -8.22
CA HIS A 204 19.67 9.57 -9.25
C HIS A 204 19.00 10.94 -9.33
N ILE A 205 19.06 11.74 -8.26
CA ILE A 205 18.37 13.02 -8.13
C ILE A 205 19.38 14.09 -7.73
N ASP A 206 19.35 15.22 -8.43
CA ASP A 206 20.14 16.36 -8.05
C ASP A 206 19.70 16.86 -6.67
N PRO A 207 20.65 17.18 -5.73
CA PRO A 207 20.29 17.70 -4.42
C PRO A 207 19.35 18.92 -4.44
N ASP A 208 19.44 19.78 -5.47
CA ASP A 208 18.56 20.94 -5.61
C ASP A 208 17.15 20.58 -6.13
N GLN A 209 16.92 19.33 -6.54
CA GLN A 209 15.62 18.76 -6.91
C GLN A 209 15.05 17.85 -5.83
N LEU A 210 15.81 17.55 -4.78
CA LEU A 210 15.45 16.64 -3.70
C LEU A 210 15.19 17.44 -2.42
N PRO A 211 14.02 17.29 -1.77
CA PRO A 211 13.73 17.97 -0.51
C PRO A 211 14.76 17.68 0.58
N VAL A 212 15.03 18.65 1.45
CA VAL A 212 15.94 18.49 2.59
C VAL A 212 15.57 17.30 3.47
N ALA A 213 14.29 17.07 3.69
CA ALA A 213 13.78 15.90 4.45
C ALA A 213 14.14 14.55 3.81
N TYR A 214 14.54 14.54 2.55
CA TYR A 214 14.97 13.35 1.80
C TYR A 214 16.47 13.41 1.41
N GLY A 215 17.25 14.25 2.10
CA GLY A 215 18.71 14.30 1.95
C GLY A 215 19.22 15.24 0.85
N GLY A 216 18.37 16.11 0.31
CA GLY A 216 18.74 17.17 -0.65
C GLY A 216 18.84 18.57 -0.06
N ASN A 217 18.67 19.59 -0.91
CA ASN A 217 18.72 21.01 -0.57
C ASN A 217 17.40 21.75 -0.79
N LEU A 218 16.42 21.11 -1.47
CA LEU A 218 15.17 21.76 -1.86
C LEU A 218 14.30 22.03 -0.63
N THR A 219 13.80 23.27 -0.53
CA THR A 219 12.79 23.68 0.45
C THR A 219 11.64 24.39 -0.24
N ASP A 220 10.53 24.55 0.45
CA ASP A 220 9.50 25.52 0.04
C ASP A 220 10.00 26.97 0.20
N PRO A 221 9.36 27.96 -0.41
CA PRO A 221 9.77 29.38 -0.31
C PRO A 221 9.82 29.92 1.13
N ASP A 222 9.08 29.33 2.06
CA ASP A 222 9.08 29.66 3.49
C ASP A 222 10.18 28.89 4.28
N GLY A 223 10.99 28.08 3.58
CA GLY A 223 12.06 27.28 4.18
C GLY A 223 11.61 25.90 4.69
N ASP A 224 10.37 25.47 4.44
CA ASP A 224 9.94 24.13 4.88
C ASP A 224 10.74 23.01 4.19
N PRO A 225 11.52 22.22 4.97
CA PRO A 225 12.38 21.17 4.42
C PRO A 225 11.60 19.97 3.87
N ARG A 226 10.31 19.88 4.14
CA ARG A 226 9.41 18.81 3.67
C ARG A 226 8.68 19.17 2.38
N CYS A 227 8.81 20.40 1.89
CA CYS A 227 8.12 20.89 0.69
C CYS A 227 6.60 20.62 0.72
N ARG A 228 5.92 20.98 1.83
CA ARG A 228 4.49 20.70 2.06
C ARG A 228 3.56 21.42 1.09
N THR A 229 4.01 22.43 0.38
CA THR A 229 3.24 23.06 -0.71
C THR A 229 3.11 22.14 -1.91
N LYS A 230 3.98 21.13 -2.05
CA LYS A 230 4.04 20.18 -3.17
C LYS A 230 3.71 18.75 -2.75
N ILE A 231 4.16 18.33 -1.57
CA ILE A 231 3.98 16.98 -1.03
C ILE A 231 3.02 17.04 0.15
N LYS A 232 1.85 16.42 0.01
CA LYS A 232 0.88 16.28 1.09
C LYS A 232 1.29 15.12 2.00
N TYR A 233 1.21 15.31 3.30
CA TYR A 233 1.62 14.31 4.28
C TYR A 233 0.44 13.54 4.89
N GLY A 234 -0.79 13.84 4.46
CA GLY A 234 -1.98 13.16 5.00
C GLY A 234 -2.29 13.55 6.44
N GLY A 235 -2.76 12.58 7.21
CA GLY A 235 -3.12 12.74 8.62
C GLY A 235 -4.39 11.98 8.98
N VAL A 236 -4.83 12.09 10.23
CA VAL A 236 -6.06 11.45 10.72
C VAL A 236 -7.28 12.16 10.14
N VAL A 237 -8.15 11.39 9.49
CA VAL A 237 -9.39 11.93 8.90
C VAL A 237 -10.42 12.20 10.00
N PRO A 238 -10.94 13.44 10.13
CA PRO A 238 -11.98 13.75 11.08
C PRO A 238 -13.24 12.91 10.83
N LYS A 239 -13.84 12.42 11.91
CA LYS A 239 -15.08 11.61 11.83
C LYS A 239 -16.26 12.32 11.19
N SER A 240 -16.23 13.67 11.10
CA SER A 240 -17.23 14.47 10.40
C SER A 240 -17.33 14.18 8.90
N TYR A 241 -16.27 13.61 8.31
CA TYR A 241 -16.28 13.17 6.90
C TYR A 241 -16.86 11.77 6.70
N TYR A 242 -17.02 10.98 7.78
CA TYR A 242 -17.48 9.58 7.68
C TYR A 242 -18.92 9.53 7.15
N LYS A 243 -19.13 8.66 6.17
CA LYS A 243 -20.42 8.41 5.51
C LYS A 243 -20.89 7.00 5.89
N GLN A 244 -22.19 6.84 5.99
CA GLN A 244 -22.77 5.51 6.16
C GLN A 244 -22.58 4.69 4.87
N ASP A 245 -22.34 3.39 5.02
CA ASP A 245 -22.24 2.41 3.93
C ASP A 245 -21.10 2.59 2.91
N CYS A 246 -20.05 3.35 3.23
CA CYS A 246 -18.88 3.48 2.36
C CYS A 246 -18.07 2.18 2.20
N VAL A 247 -18.02 1.35 3.25
CA VAL A 247 -17.26 0.09 3.25
C VAL A 247 -18.20 -1.05 3.61
N LYS A 248 -18.41 -1.96 2.67
CA LYS A 248 -19.09 -3.24 2.93
C LYS A 248 -18.04 -4.28 3.33
N VAL A 249 -18.11 -4.74 4.57
CA VAL A 249 -17.27 -5.83 5.07
C VAL A 249 -17.97 -7.15 4.80
N GLN A 250 -17.28 -8.08 4.16
CA GLN A 250 -17.72 -9.45 4.01
C GLN A 250 -17.04 -10.32 5.05
N TYR A 251 -17.80 -11.25 5.62
CA TYR A 251 -17.32 -12.19 6.63
C TYR A 251 -17.28 -13.59 6.04
N ASP A 252 -16.19 -14.30 6.26
CA ASP A 252 -15.97 -15.64 5.69
C ASP A 252 -16.70 -16.73 6.49
N GLN A 253 -16.94 -16.47 7.79
CA GLN A 253 -17.50 -17.44 8.72
C GLN A 253 -18.58 -16.82 9.63
N SER A 254 -19.47 -17.68 10.14
CA SER A 254 -20.45 -17.29 11.14
C SER A 254 -20.66 -18.44 12.15
N ILE A 255 -20.72 -18.09 13.42
CA ILE A 255 -20.95 -19.04 14.52
C ILE A 255 -22.03 -18.54 15.46
N THR A 256 -22.71 -19.46 16.14
CA THR A 256 -23.60 -19.15 17.25
C THR A 256 -23.00 -19.62 18.55
N ILE A 257 -22.80 -18.70 19.48
CA ILE A 257 -22.21 -18.97 20.80
C ILE A 257 -23.34 -19.01 21.81
N SER A 258 -23.56 -20.18 22.40
CA SER A 258 -24.62 -20.37 23.40
C SER A 258 -24.36 -19.49 24.65
N ARG A 259 -25.44 -19.17 25.36
CA ARG A 259 -25.33 -18.50 26.66
C ARG A 259 -24.42 -19.29 27.61
N GLY A 260 -23.61 -18.58 28.41
CA GLY A 260 -22.70 -19.20 29.38
C GLY A 260 -21.49 -19.89 28.75
N SER A 261 -21.28 -19.80 27.43
CA SER A 261 -20.21 -20.49 26.71
C SER A 261 -19.26 -19.53 25.97
N SER A 262 -18.19 -20.08 25.42
CA SER A 262 -17.24 -19.35 24.57
C SER A 262 -16.84 -20.21 23.38
N HIS A 263 -16.33 -19.57 22.33
CA HIS A 263 -15.78 -20.23 21.15
C HIS A 263 -14.32 -19.84 20.96
N GLN A 264 -13.48 -20.82 20.65
CA GLN A 264 -12.03 -20.63 20.45
C GLN A 264 -11.67 -21.05 19.02
N LEU A 265 -10.89 -20.19 18.36
CA LEU A 265 -10.31 -20.44 17.03
C LEU A 265 -8.80 -20.47 17.19
N GLU A 266 -8.17 -21.55 16.74
CA GLU A 266 -6.73 -21.77 16.88
C GLU A 266 -6.02 -21.52 15.55
N TYR A 267 -4.94 -20.75 15.60
CA TYR A 267 -4.08 -20.43 14.46
C TYR A 267 -2.63 -20.74 14.79
N GLU A 268 -2.04 -21.66 14.05
CA GLU A 268 -0.64 -21.97 14.18
C GLU A 268 0.21 -20.94 13.44
N ILE A 269 1.09 -20.29 14.16
CA ILE A 269 2.05 -19.31 13.64
C ILE A 269 3.43 -19.96 13.60
N LEU A 270 3.95 -20.17 12.39
CA LEU A 270 5.25 -20.78 12.15
C LEU A 270 6.38 -19.75 12.11
N PHE A 271 6.08 -18.55 11.64
CA PHE A 271 7.09 -17.52 11.41
C PHE A 271 6.88 -16.33 12.34
N PRO A 272 7.85 -16.01 13.22
CA PRO A 272 7.83 -14.78 14.01
C PRO A 272 7.74 -13.55 13.10
N GLY A 273 6.97 -12.54 13.52
CA GLY A 273 6.71 -11.35 12.71
C GLY A 273 5.52 -11.49 11.75
N SER A 274 4.89 -12.67 11.68
CA SER A 274 3.57 -12.80 11.04
C SER A 274 2.54 -11.92 11.73
N VAL A 275 1.51 -11.51 10.99
CA VAL A 275 0.42 -10.70 11.53
C VAL A 275 -0.86 -11.51 11.54
N LEU A 276 -1.49 -11.62 12.70
CA LEU A 276 -2.83 -12.14 12.85
C LEU A 276 -3.80 -10.95 12.72
N ARG A 277 -4.71 -11.00 11.75
CA ARG A 277 -5.67 -9.95 11.44
C ARG A 277 -7.09 -10.52 11.53
N TRP A 278 -8.00 -9.77 12.14
CA TRP A 278 -9.41 -10.16 12.30
C TRP A 278 -10.35 -9.01 12.05
N GLN A 279 -11.57 -9.36 11.73
CA GLN A 279 -12.73 -8.48 11.73
C GLN A 279 -13.98 -9.31 12.12
N PHE A 280 -14.88 -8.72 12.89
CA PHE A 280 -16.10 -9.41 13.32
C PHE A 280 -17.24 -8.45 13.60
N MET A 281 -18.45 -8.97 13.52
CA MET A 281 -19.68 -8.34 14.01
C MET A 281 -20.51 -9.35 14.79
N SER A 282 -21.33 -8.86 15.70
CA SER A 282 -22.31 -9.69 16.42
C SER A 282 -23.73 -9.26 16.08
N GLU A 283 -24.69 -10.18 16.17
CA GLU A 283 -26.10 -9.87 15.99
C GLU A 283 -26.76 -9.69 17.36
N GLY A 284 -27.49 -8.57 17.53
CA GLY A 284 -28.41 -8.30 18.63
C GLY A 284 -27.80 -7.90 19.96
N ALA A 285 -26.52 -8.18 20.22
CA ALA A 285 -25.86 -7.84 21.49
C ALA A 285 -24.33 -7.82 21.36
N ASP A 286 -23.68 -7.30 22.40
CA ASP A 286 -22.22 -7.29 22.54
C ASP A 286 -21.63 -8.71 22.62
N VAL A 287 -20.32 -8.83 22.37
CA VAL A 287 -19.56 -10.08 22.51
C VAL A 287 -18.21 -9.80 23.14
N GLY A 288 -17.76 -10.71 24.03
CA GLY A 288 -16.41 -10.69 24.53
C GLY A 288 -15.43 -11.18 23.47
N PHE A 289 -14.26 -10.55 23.36
CA PHE A 289 -13.21 -10.98 22.47
C PHE A 289 -11.83 -10.73 23.08
N GLY A 290 -10.91 -11.69 22.87
CA GLY A 290 -9.52 -11.60 23.29
C GLY A 290 -8.64 -12.58 22.50
N VAL A 291 -7.33 -12.37 22.55
CA VAL A 291 -6.34 -13.22 21.90
C VAL A 291 -5.38 -13.79 22.93
N PHE A 292 -5.16 -15.08 22.87
CA PHE A 292 -4.32 -15.84 23.79
C PHE A 292 -3.28 -16.64 23.03
N MET A 293 -2.23 -17.06 23.69
CA MET A 293 -1.26 -18.01 23.19
C MET A 293 -1.25 -19.25 24.06
N LYS A 294 -1.32 -20.43 23.44
CA LYS A 294 -1.25 -21.72 24.14
C LYS A 294 0.10 -21.88 24.81
N THR A 295 0.08 -22.36 26.04
CA THR A 295 1.28 -22.79 26.80
C THR A 295 1.64 -24.25 26.55
N LYS A 296 0.65 -25.06 26.10
CA LYS A 296 0.83 -26.47 25.73
C LYS A 296 0.18 -26.75 24.38
N VAL A 297 0.97 -27.23 23.44
CA VAL A 297 0.51 -27.61 22.10
C VAL A 297 -0.20 -28.94 22.15
N GLY A 298 -1.30 -29.09 21.39
CA GLY A 298 -2.07 -30.34 21.30
C GLY A 298 -3.13 -30.54 22.39
N GLU A 299 -3.13 -29.77 23.48
CA GLU A 299 -4.12 -29.84 24.52
C GLU A 299 -5.18 -28.73 24.38
N ARG A 300 -6.44 -29.05 24.77
CA ARG A 300 -7.47 -28.01 24.91
C ARG A 300 -7.26 -27.28 26.23
N GLN A 301 -7.04 -25.98 26.16
CA GLN A 301 -6.77 -25.14 27.34
C GLN A 301 -7.91 -24.15 27.57
N ARG A 302 -8.14 -23.84 28.86
CA ARG A 302 -9.02 -22.73 29.26
C ARG A 302 -8.26 -21.40 29.11
N ALA A 303 -8.99 -20.30 28.99
CA ALA A 303 -8.36 -18.97 28.88
C ALA A 303 -7.37 -18.67 30.02
N SER A 304 -7.68 -19.09 31.25
CA SER A 304 -6.82 -18.92 32.42
C SER A 304 -5.51 -19.74 32.41
N GLU A 305 -5.40 -20.73 31.50
CA GLU A 305 -4.23 -21.60 31.36
C GLU A 305 -3.31 -21.16 30.20
N MET A 306 -3.77 -20.18 29.42
CA MET A 306 -3.04 -19.62 28.29
C MET A 306 -2.42 -18.26 28.63
N THR A 307 -1.42 -17.86 27.87
CA THR A 307 -0.87 -16.49 27.98
C THR A 307 -1.78 -15.52 27.26
N GLU A 308 -2.28 -14.51 27.96
CA GLU A 308 -3.07 -13.44 27.36
C GLU A 308 -2.17 -12.53 26.53
N VAL A 309 -2.48 -12.36 25.24
CA VAL A 309 -1.73 -11.53 24.29
C VAL A 309 -2.49 -10.24 24.01
N LEU A 310 -3.80 -10.33 23.82
CA LEU A 310 -4.73 -9.22 23.77
C LEU A 310 -5.77 -9.43 24.86
N PRO A 311 -5.89 -8.48 25.82
CA PRO A 311 -6.84 -8.60 26.93
C PRO A 311 -8.27 -8.82 26.44
N SER A 312 -8.95 -9.79 27.07
CA SER A 312 -10.35 -10.04 26.78
C SER A 312 -11.23 -8.91 27.29
N GLN A 313 -12.01 -8.31 26.41
CA GLN A 313 -12.98 -7.26 26.76
C GLN A 313 -14.26 -7.38 25.95
N ARG A 314 -15.31 -6.67 26.37
CA ARG A 314 -16.62 -6.69 25.70
C ARG A 314 -16.67 -5.62 24.61
N TYR A 315 -17.16 -6.00 23.43
CA TYR A 315 -17.30 -5.13 22.25
C TYR A 315 -18.78 -5.02 21.86
N ASN A 316 -19.24 -3.80 21.59
CA ASN A 316 -20.57 -3.55 21.02
C ASN A 316 -20.58 -3.79 19.51
N ALA A 317 -20.05 -4.94 19.07
CA ALA A 317 -19.87 -5.30 17.67
C ALA A 317 -21.21 -5.44 16.89
N HIS A 318 -22.35 -5.40 17.57
CA HIS A 318 -23.68 -5.29 16.97
C HIS A 318 -24.04 -3.88 16.51
N LEU A 319 -23.38 -2.86 17.03
CA LEU A 319 -23.56 -1.46 16.65
C LEU A 319 -22.54 -1.02 15.61
N VAL A 320 -21.28 -1.39 15.82
CA VAL A 320 -20.16 -1.08 14.92
C VAL A 320 -19.29 -2.32 14.79
N PRO A 321 -19.05 -2.81 13.58
CA PRO A 321 -18.12 -3.91 13.37
C PRO A 321 -16.73 -3.61 13.93
N GLU A 322 -16.12 -4.62 14.53
CA GLU A 322 -14.79 -4.53 15.13
C GLU A 322 -13.74 -5.16 14.21
N ASP A 323 -12.59 -4.55 14.17
CA ASP A 323 -11.43 -5.05 13.45
C ASP A 323 -10.15 -4.84 14.26
N GLY A 324 -9.15 -5.66 13.99
CA GLY A 324 -7.87 -5.54 14.64
C GLY A 324 -6.80 -6.39 13.98
N SER A 325 -5.59 -6.17 14.41
CA SER A 325 -4.44 -6.96 14.01
C SER A 325 -3.36 -6.97 15.09
N LEU A 326 -2.56 -8.02 15.10
CA LEU A 326 -1.52 -8.27 16.08
C LEU A 326 -0.29 -8.83 15.38
N THR A 327 0.90 -8.27 15.65
CA THR A 327 2.16 -8.90 15.23
C THR A 327 2.52 -10.02 16.19
N CYS A 328 2.63 -11.23 15.68
CA CYS A 328 3.00 -12.42 16.45
C CYS A 328 4.50 -12.40 16.71
N ALA A 329 4.89 -12.18 17.97
CA ALA A 329 6.30 -12.04 18.36
C ALA A 329 7.08 -13.37 18.26
N GLY A 330 6.40 -14.50 18.41
CA GLY A 330 6.98 -15.84 18.36
C GLY A 330 6.12 -16.83 17.60
N ALA A 331 6.72 -17.95 17.21
CA ALA A 331 6.00 -19.13 16.74
C ALA A 331 5.17 -19.74 17.87
N GLY A 332 4.02 -20.34 17.55
CA GLY A 332 3.15 -20.96 18.52
C GLY A 332 1.69 -20.98 18.06
N VAL A 333 0.82 -21.47 18.91
CA VAL A 333 -0.63 -21.52 18.63
C VAL A 333 -1.31 -20.34 19.31
N TYR A 334 -1.80 -19.42 18.48
CA TYR A 334 -2.60 -18.27 18.92
C TYR A 334 -4.08 -18.62 18.88
N VAL A 335 -4.81 -18.19 19.89
CA VAL A 335 -6.22 -18.50 20.08
C VAL A 335 -7.03 -17.23 20.13
N LEU A 336 -7.92 -17.04 19.15
CA LEU A 336 -8.94 -16.00 19.20
C LEU A 336 -10.14 -16.58 19.94
N ARG A 337 -10.57 -15.89 20.99
CA ARG A 337 -11.67 -16.35 21.82
C ARG A 337 -12.82 -15.35 21.80
N PHE A 338 -13.96 -15.80 21.27
CA PHE A 338 -15.24 -15.11 21.44
C PHE A 338 -15.91 -15.60 22.72
N ASP A 339 -16.30 -14.66 23.58
CA ASP A 339 -16.80 -14.95 24.92
C ASP A 339 -18.25 -14.52 25.10
N ASN A 340 -19.10 -15.47 25.50
CA ASN A 340 -20.47 -15.25 25.91
C ASN A 340 -20.76 -15.88 27.28
N THR A 341 -19.71 -16.11 28.09
CA THR A 341 -19.84 -16.76 29.41
C THR A 341 -20.62 -15.93 30.41
N TYR A 342 -20.61 -14.62 30.26
CA TYR A 342 -21.33 -13.68 31.12
C TYR A 342 -22.84 -13.57 30.77
N SER A 343 -23.28 -14.12 29.67
CA SER A 343 -24.66 -14.02 29.24
C SER A 343 -25.49 -15.15 29.85
N VAL A 344 -26.53 -14.78 30.53
CA VAL A 344 -27.44 -15.74 31.19
C VAL A 344 -28.61 -16.17 30.29
N ILE A 345 -29.03 -15.31 29.36
CA ILE A 345 -30.27 -15.49 28.59
C ILE A 345 -29.98 -15.69 27.10
N LEU A 346 -29.07 -14.90 26.49
CA LEU A 346 -28.95 -14.78 25.05
C LEU A 346 -27.79 -15.60 24.48
N SER A 347 -28.08 -16.40 23.47
CA SER A 347 -27.05 -16.86 22.52
C SER A 347 -26.72 -15.72 21.55
N LYS A 348 -25.48 -15.69 21.03
CA LYS A 348 -25.00 -14.62 20.16
C LYS A 348 -24.48 -15.20 18.86
N LYS A 349 -24.94 -14.66 17.75
CA LYS A 349 -24.38 -14.98 16.46
C LYS A 349 -23.27 -13.99 16.14
N VAL A 350 -22.11 -14.50 15.77
CA VAL A 350 -20.93 -13.73 15.43
C VAL A 350 -20.50 -14.10 14.02
N SER A 351 -20.42 -13.10 13.14
CA SER A 351 -19.84 -13.23 11.80
C SER A 351 -18.43 -12.65 11.83
N PHE A 352 -17.45 -13.35 11.26
CA PHE A 352 -16.06 -12.97 11.36
C PHE A 352 -15.22 -13.45 10.17
N SER A 353 -14.07 -12.80 9.98
CA SER A 353 -12.96 -13.25 9.14
C SER A 353 -11.67 -13.11 9.93
N VAL A 354 -10.78 -14.09 9.80
CA VAL A 354 -9.46 -14.09 10.44
C VAL A 354 -8.43 -14.58 9.44
N GLU A 355 -7.31 -13.88 9.36
CA GLU A 355 -6.22 -14.18 8.42
C GLU A 355 -4.88 -14.14 9.12
N VAL A 356 -3.97 -15.04 8.71
CA VAL A 356 -2.55 -15.01 9.07
C VAL A 356 -1.77 -14.45 7.89
N LEU A 357 -1.17 -13.28 8.08
CA LEU A 357 -0.37 -12.63 7.07
C LEU A 357 1.11 -12.97 7.29
N LEU A 358 1.74 -13.54 6.28
CA LEU A 358 3.13 -13.98 6.35
C LEU A 358 4.08 -12.87 5.87
N PRO A 359 5.28 -12.75 6.47
CA PRO A 359 6.32 -11.87 5.95
C PRO A 359 6.89 -12.43 4.63
N ASP A 360 7.34 -11.55 3.74
CA ASP A 360 8.05 -11.95 2.54
C ASP A 360 9.46 -12.45 2.87
N SER A 361 9.77 -13.68 2.50
CA SER A 361 11.08 -14.32 2.73
C SER A 361 12.20 -13.67 1.91
N GLN A 362 11.92 -13.09 0.76
CA GLN A 362 12.93 -12.47 -0.11
C GLN A 362 13.39 -11.09 0.39
N SER A 363 12.51 -10.32 1.02
CA SER A 363 12.85 -9.00 1.57
C SER A 363 13.71 -9.07 2.86
N GLN A 364 13.85 -10.25 3.46
CA GLN A 364 14.75 -10.47 4.62
C GLN A 364 16.20 -10.75 4.21
N SER A 365 16.43 -11.22 2.98
CA SER A 365 17.77 -11.61 2.52
C SER A 365 18.67 -10.44 2.08
N SER A 366 18.10 -9.25 1.82
CA SER A 366 18.88 -8.05 1.49
C SER A 366 19.65 -7.46 2.69
N LYS A 367 19.25 -7.78 3.94
CA LYS A 367 19.97 -7.37 5.15
C LYS A 367 21.16 -8.25 5.52
N SER A 368 21.28 -9.48 4.96
CA SER A 368 22.35 -10.41 5.30
C SER A 368 23.51 -10.44 4.30
N LYS A 369 23.37 -9.84 3.11
CA LYS A 369 24.46 -9.81 2.11
C LYS A 369 25.47 -8.69 2.32
N ASN A 370 25.13 -7.62 3.04
CA ASN A 370 26.05 -6.52 3.34
C ASN A 370 26.88 -6.71 4.63
N GLY A 371 26.79 -7.85 5.30
CA GLY A 371 27.56 -8.16 6.51
C GLY A 371 28.68 -9.20 6.36
N ALA A 372 28.87 -9.80 5.16
CA ALA A 372 29.77 -10.95 4.99
C ALA A 372 31.06 -10.69 4.19
N ASP A 373 31.28 -9.48 3.65
CA ASP A 373 32.44 -9.19 2.81
C ASP A 373 33.49 -8.25 3.43
N GLN A 374 33.63 -8.24 4.76
CA GLN A 374 34.76 -7.59 5.41
C GLN A 374 35.38 -8.50 6.47
N ASN A 375 35.97 -9.62 6.07
CA ASN A 375 37.05 -10.28 6.85
C ASN A 375 37.64 -11.47 6.09
N THR A 376 38.50 -11.21 5.13
CA THR A 376 39.57 -12.16 4.70
C THR A 376 40.57 -11.42 3.80
N GLU A 377 41.42 -10.60 4.42
CA GLU A 377 42.77 -10.34 3.91
C GLU A 377 43.62 -9.77 5.06
N LEU A 378 44.25 -10.65 5.81
CA LEU A 378 45.49 -10.30 6.53
C LEU A 378 46.25 -11.56 6.87
N GLY A 379 47.33 -11.77 6.13
CA GLY A 379 48.55 -12.34 6.73
C GLY A 379 48.91 -13.77 6.42
N THR A 380 49.67 -14.00 5.38
CA THR A 380 50.85 -14.87 5.50
C THR A 380 51.94 -14.36 4.53
N ASN A 381 52.83 -13.56 5.07
CA ASN A 381 54.21 -13.48 4.59
C ASN A 381 55.09 -13.83 5.79
N GLY A 382 55.97 -14.82 5.64
CA GLY A 382 57.07 -14.98 6.56
C GLY A 382 57.57 -16.43 6.78
N LYS A 383 58.45 -16.81 5.93
CA LYS A 383 59.53 -17.82 5.96
C LYS A 383 59.21 -19.16 5.32
#